data_936cb9871d63c99d1d5b71d3b0cce638
#
_entry.id   936cb9871d63c99d1d5b71d3b0cce638
#
_cell.length_a   1.000
_cell.length_b   1.000
_cell.length_c   1.000
_cell.angle_alpha   90.00
_cell.angle_beta   90.00
_cell.angle_gamma   90.00
#
_symmetry.space_group_name_H-M   'P 1'
#
loop_
_entity.id
_entity.type
_entity.pdbx_description
1 polymer ?
#
loop_
_entity_poly.entity_id
_entity_poly.type
_entity_poly.pdbx_seq_one_letter_code
_entity_poly.pdbx_strand_id
1 'polypeptide(L)'
;MKVVTVDQMVGLEQAAVRHGVSLDTLMENAGLAVAEAARNELGGAAGKRVLVLVGPGNNGADGLVAARHLSRWGANATAYLVSNRPNSDPKMEPAVDYGVTVTGVDRDPELAALDQLMGRCHLVIDAILGTGKSRPLSGPVKAVMSRLEACRHTNHHPIFMALDLPTGLNPDTGEVDPACPKMDITVALGYPKAGLLGFPGAEHAGRLEVAGIGIPSGLAEESEINLDLITPEWTREHLPVRPPNSHKGTFGHTLVVAGSRNYVGAAYLAAQASVRTGAGLTTLASPSSVYPIAAGKLTEVIHLPLPEDNEGRIHPEGSQVVRSVLDRYDVLLAGCGMGWSQGTKEFLEKLLLGEIPHELLMVIDADGLDNLSQIREWWRRLGGPVVLTPHPGEMATLTGTSTPEVQRDRINSARQWSRHWNVTVVLKGAHTLIAEPAGLVRISPFVNPGLASGGTGDVLTGIIAGLMAQGLSPGVAAGCGVYIHGQAGEAVRMRIGDTGSIASDLIERLPETIRDLKRP
;
A
#
# COMPACT_ATOMS: atom_id res chain seq x y z
N MET A 1 -7.05 8.27 3.97
CA MET A 1 -7.28 9.13 2.77
C MET A 1 -8.06 8.32 1.76
N LYS A 2 -9.09 8.89 1.10
CA LYS A 2 -9.85 8.17 0.07
C LYS A 2 -9.01 7.88 -1.17
N VAL A 3 -9.30 6.76 -1.84
CA VAL A 3 -8.81 6.39 -3.18
C VAL A 3 -10.02 6.32 -4.09
N VAL A 4 -9.96 6.97 -5.26
CA VAL A 4 -11.13 7.24 -6.07
C VAL A 4 -11.04 6.64 -7.48
N THR A 5 -12.20 6.38 -8.08
CA THR A 5 -12.33 6.22 -9.53
C THR A 5 -12.47 7.60 -10.19
N VAL A 6 -12.39 7.63 -11.55
CA VAL A 6 -12.62 8.88 -12.31
C VAL A 6 -13.99 9.46 -12.01
N ASP A 7 -15.04 8.64 -12.03
CA ASP A 7 -16.41 9.10 -11.79
C ASP A 7 -16.58 9.66 -10.38
N GLN A 8 -15.96 9.04 -9.39
CA GLN A 8 -15.96 9.53 -8.00
C GLN A 8 -15.24 10.87 -7.89
N MET A 9 -14.07 11.03 -8.55
CA MET A 9 -13.35 12.29 -8.56
C MET A 9 -14.18 13.43 -9.17
N VAL A 10 -14.81 13.19 -10.33
CA VAL A 10 -15.73 14.15 -10.96
C VAL A 10 -16.89 14.50 -10.03
N GLY A 11 -17.46 13.51 -9.32
CA GLY A 11 -18.51 13.74 -8.33
C GLY A 11 -18.07 14.66 -7.18
N LEU A 12 -16.86 14.45 -6.67
CA LEU A 12 -16.26 15.27 -5.61
C LEU A 12 -15.96 16.70 -6.07
N GLU A 13 -15.43 16.89 -7.29
CA GLU A 13 -15.21 18.22 -7.87
C GLU A 13 -16.53 18.98 -8.05
N GLN A 14 -17.57 18.32 -8.56
CA GLN A 14 -18.91 18.90 -8.67
C GLN A 14 -19.50 19.24 -7.31
N ALA A 15 -19.30 18.41 -6.30
CA ALA A 15 -19.71 18.69 -4.93
C ALA A 15 -18.96 19.91 -4.37
N ALA A 16 -17.66 20.04 -4.61
CA ALA A 16 -16.88 21.21 -4.22
C ALA A 16 -17.45 22.50 -4.85
N VAL A 17 -17.84 22.43 -6.12
CA VAL A 17 -18.51 23.58 -6.79
C VAL A 17 -19.83 23.94 -6.12
N ARG A 18 -20.66 22.97 -5.77
CA ARG A 18 -21.91 23.22 -5.02
C ARG A 18 -21.68 23.85 -3.64
N HIS A 19 -20.50 23.61 -3.06
CA HIS A 19 -20.06 24.20 -1.78
C HIS A 19 -19.26 25.52 -1.94
N GLY A 20 -19.27 26.12 -3.13
CA GLY A 20 -18.73 27.45 -3.39
C GLY A 20 -17.26 27.50 -3.83
N VAL A 21 -16.61 26.37 -4.10
CA VAL A 21 -15.26 26.33 -4.67
C VAL A 21 -15.36 26.30 -6.20
N SER A 22 -14.90 27.34 -6.90
CA SER A 22 -14.96 27.37 -8.36
C SER A 22 -14.02 26.37 -9.01
N LEU A 23 -14.36 25.87 -10.21
CA LEU A 23 -13.44 25.04 -10.99
C LEU A 23 -12.11 25.75 -11.28
N ASP A 24 -12.15 27.06 -11.49
CA ASP A 24 -10.94 27.87 -11.67
C ASP A 24 -10.05 27.86 -10.42
N THR A 25 -10.64 27.93 -9.24
CA THR A 25 -9.91 27.80 -7.96
C THR A 25 -9.27 26.43 -7.82
N LEU A 26 -9.98 25.34 -8.13
CA LEU A 26 -9.43 23.98 -8.09
C LEU A 26 -8.24 23.84 -9.04
N MET A 27 -8.35 24.40 -10.27
CA MET A 27 -7.29 24.39 -11.28
C MET A 27 -6.06 25.21 -10.85
N GLU A 28 -6.26 26.39 -10.28
CA GLU A 28 -5.18 27.22 -9.75
C GLU A 28 -4.43 26.50 -8.61
N ASN A 29 -5.18 25.88 -7.70
CA ASN A 29 -4.59 25.09 -6.61
C ASN A 29 -3.85 23.85 -7.14
N ALA A 30 -4.39 23.16 -8.14
CA ALA A 30 -3.76 22.01 -8.77
C ALA A 30 -2.39 22.37 -9.39
N GLY A 31 -2.36 23.40 -10.23
CA GLY A 31 -1.13 23.86 -10.85
C GLY A 31 -0.11 24.39 -9.83
N LEU A 32 -0.57 25.11 -8.79
CA LEU A 32 0.31 25.57 -7.70
C LEU A 32 0.94 24.37 -6.96
N ALA A 33 0.13 23.37 -6.60
CA ALA A 33 0.62 22.18 -5.87
C ALA A 33 1.68 21.41 -6.68
N VAL A 34 1.47 21.24 -7.98
CA VAL A 34 2.48 20.61 -8.86
C VAL A 34 3.75 21.46 -8.97
N ALA A 35 3.61 22.78 -9.04
CA ALA A 35 4.78 23.68 -9.04
C ALA A 35 5.57 23.62 -7.72
N GLU A 36 4.90 23.48 -6.58
CA GLU A 36 5.52 23.29 -5.27
C GLU A 36 6.25 21.95 -5.18
N ALA A 37 5.64 20.87 -5.62
CA ALA A 37 6.28 19.57 -5.70
C ALA A 37 7.53 19.61 -6.61
N ALA A 38 7.42 20.22 -7.78
CA ALA A 38 8.54 20.42 -8.71
C ALA A 38 9.67 21.25 -8.10
N ARG A 39 9.34 22.34 -7.40
CA ARG A 39 10.33 23.18 -6.68
C ARG A 39 11.05 22.40 -5.59
N ASN A 40 10.32 21.59 -4.83
CA ASN A 40 10.88 20.78 -3.75
C ASN A 40 11.84 19.73 -4.32
N GLU A 41 11.43 19.03 -5.39
CA GLU A 41 12.23 18.01 -6.06
C GLU A 41 13.53 18.59 -6.66
N LEU A 42 13.46 19.81 -7.18
CA LEU A 42 14.62 20.51 -7.75
C LEU A 42 15.53 21.16 -6.69
N GLY A 43 15.15 21.15 -5.41
CA GLY A 43 15.86 21.89 -4.35
C GLY A 43 15.82 23.40 -4.55
N GLY A 44 14.78 23.92 -5.21
CA GLY A 44 14.58 25.33 -5.57
C GLY A 44 14.29 25.51 -7.06
N ALA A 45 13.58 26.58 -7.44
CA ALA A 45 13.18 26.86 -8.83
C ALA A 45 14.17 27.76 -9.58
N ALA A 46 14.85 28.68 -8.89
CA ALA A 46 15.66 29.71 -9.51
C ALA A 46 16.78 29.14 -10.41
N GLY A 47 16.81 29.58 -11.68
CA GLY A 47 17.79 29.12 -12.68
C GLY A 47 17.58 27.72 -13.22
N LYS A 48 16.60 26.97 -12.71
CA LYS A 48 16.27 25.63 -13.21
C LYS A 48 15.54 25.71 -14.55
N ARG A 49 15.81 24.77 -15.45
CA ARG A 49 15.08 24.62 -16.71
C ARG A 49 14.02 23.56 -16.55
N VAL A 50 12.76 23.91 -16.76
CA VAL A 50 11.61 23.02 -16.64
C VAL A 50 10.86 22.98 -17.97
N LEU A 51 10.60 21.78 -18.45
CA LEU A 51 9.78 21.54 -19.63
C LEU A 51 8.42 21.01 -19.18
N VAL A 52 7.34 21.67 -19.57
CA VAL A 52 5.96 21.22 -19.30
C VAL A 52 5.32 20.79 -20.61
N LEU A 53 4.95 19.52 -20.71
CA LEU A 53 4.24 18.95 -21.86
C LEU A 53 2.75 19.20 -21.69
N VAL A 54 2.20 20.05 -22.52
CA VAL A 54 0.84 20.58 -22.36
C VAL A 54 -0.13 19.92 -23.32
N GLY A 55 -1.13 19.22 -22.79
CA GLY A 55 -2.22 18.62 -23.55
C GLY A 55 -3.38 19.55 -23.81
N PRO A 56 -4.45 19.10 -24.54
CA PRO A 56 -5.57 19.94 -24.96
C PRO A 56 -6.61 20.22 -23.86
N GLY A 57 -6.63 19.40 -22.80
CA GLY A 57 -7.67 19.43 -21.75
C GLY A 57 -7.27 20.21 -20.50
N ASN A 58 -8.01 19.97 -19.41
CA ASN A 58 -7.79 20.59 -18.09
C ASN A 58 -6.41 20.28 -17.53
N ASN A 59 -5.92 19.05 -17.71
CA ASN A 59 -4.57 18.66 -17.27
C ASN A 59 -3.49 19.58 -17.87
N GLY A 60 -3.63 19.93 -19.16
CA GLY A 60 -2.75 20.91 -19.81
C GLY A 60 -2.92 22.33 -19.26
N ALA A 61 -4.13 22.72 -18.85
CA ALA A 61 -4.37 24.00 -18.20
C ALA A 61 -3.71 24.07 -16.82
N ASP A 62 -3.81 23.00 -16.02
CA ASP A 62 -3.08 22.86 -14.74
C ASP A 62 -1.56 22.93 -14.96
N GLY A 63 -1.05 22.32 -16.04
CA GLY A 63 0.34 22.39 -16.46
C GLY A 63 0.80 23.82 -16.79
N LEU A 64 -0.04 24.62 -17.46
CA LEU A 64 0.24 26.03 -17.72
C LEU A 64 0.29 26.87 -16.43
N VAL A 65 -0.61 26.60 -15.49
CA VAL A 65 -0.58 27.22 -14.15
C VAL A 65 0.70 26.86 -13.42
N ALA A 66 1.12 25.57 -13.45
CA ALA A 66 2.35 25.12 -12.85
C ALA A 66 3.59 25.81 -13.48
N ALA A 67 3.64 25.89 -14.81
CA ALA A 67 4.71 26.59 -15.55
C ALA A 67 4.80 28.07 -15.14
N ARG A 68 3.66 28.75 -15.00
CA ARG A 68 3.58 30.14 -14.56
C ARG A 68 4.16 30.33 -13.15
N HIS A 69 3.77 29.48 -12.18
CA HIS A 69 4.29 29.57 -10.83
C HIS A 69 5.80 29.31 -10.77
N LEU A 70 6.29 28.30 -11.49
CA LEU A 70 7.71 28.00 -11.58
C LEU A 70 8.50 29.18 -12.18
N SER A 71 7.98 29.81 -13.24
CA SER A 71 8.59 31.00 -13.85
C SER A 71 8.63 32.17 -12.87
N ARG A 72 7.54 32.43 -12.12
CA ARG A 72 7.51 33.45 -11.05
C ARG A 72 8.58 33.22 -9.97
N TRP A 73 8.94 31.96 -9.72
CA TRP A 73 10.00 31.60 -8.76
C TRP A 73 11.40 31.54 -9.39
N GLY A 74 11.55 32.06 -10.63
CA GLY A 74 12.81 32.20 -11.32
C GLY A 74 13.29 30.99 -12.11
N ALA A 75 12.42 30.02 -12.39
CA ALA A 75 12.73 28.94 -13.34
C ALA A 75 12.64 29.45 -14.79
N ASN A 76 13.43 28.83 -15.68
CA ASN A 76 13.28 28.95 -17.12
C ASN A 76 12.28 27.89 -17.58
N ALA A 77 10.99 28.23 -17.52
CA ALA A 77 9.91 27.31 -17.88
C ALA A 77 9.57 27.39 -19.37
N THR A 78 9.45 26.23 -20.01
CA THR A 78 8.98 26.07 -21.41
C THR A 78 7.74 25.19 -21.44
N ALA A 79 6.65 25.70 -21.98
CA ALA A 79 5.45 24.95 -22.28
C ALA A 79 5.52 24.41 -23.72
N TYR A 80 5.54 23.08 -23.87
CA TYR A 80 5.54 22.41 -25.16
C TYR A 80 4.14 21.86 -25.45
N LEU A 81 3.43 22.46 -26.40
CA LEU A 81 2.06 22.10 -26.76
C LEU A 81 2.07 20.82 -27.60
N VAL A 82 1.52 19.75 -27.08
CA VAL A 82 1.42 18.46 -27.78
C VAL A 82 0.24 18.39 -28.75
N SER A 83 -0.68 19.36 -28.64
CA SER A 83 -1.80 19.56 -29.54
C SER A 83 -2.21 21.03 -29.55
N ASN A 84 -2.96 21.44 -30.59
CA ASN A 84 -3.45 22.79 -30.66
C ASN A 84 -4.35 23.14 -29.46
N ARG A 85 -4.08 24.27 -28.85
CA ARG A 85 -4.95 24.94 -27.89
C ARG A 85 -5.50 26.23 -28.46
N PRO A 86 -6.72 26.66 -28.10
CA PRO A 86 -7.25 27.94 -28.53
C PRO A 86 -6.32 29.10 -28.10
N ASN A 87 -6.10 30.09 -28.98
CA ASN A 87 -5.34 31.29 -28.63
C ASN A 87 -5.98 32.09 -27.48
N SER A 88 -7.27 31.88 -27.25
CA SER A 88 -8.06 32.49 -26.17
C SER A 88 -8.05 31.63 -24.86
N ASP A 89 -7.12 30.69 -24.73
CA ASP A 89 -7.03 29.87 -23.49
C ASP A 89 -6.70 30.79 -22.30
N PRO A 90 -7.56 30.85 -21.27
CA PRO A 90 -7.39 31.78 -20.16
C PRO A 90 -6.16 31.51 -19.29
N LYS A 91 -5.51 30.35 -19.41
CA LYS A 91 -4.28 30.00 -18.68
C LYS A 91 -3.02 30.25 -19.49
N MET A 92 -3.12 30.39 -20.81
CA MET A 92 -1.99 30.62 -21.72
C MET A 92 -1.44 32.03 -21.59
N GLU A 93 -2.29 33.05 -21.70
CA GLU A 93 -1.87 34.46 -21.63
C GLU A 93 -1.13 34.78 -20.32
N PRO A 94 -1.68 34.43 -19.13
CA PRO A 94 -0.94 34.65 -17.87
C PRO A 94 0.38 33.88 -17.78
N ALA A 95 0.49 32.70 -18.39
CA ALA A 95 1.76 31.96 -18.39
C ALA A 95 2.82 32.70 -19.22
N VAL A 96 2.47 33.21 -20.40
CA VAL A 96 3.37 34.02 -21.26
C VAL A 96 3.78 35.31 -20.57
N ASP A 97 2.85 36.02 -19.93
CA ASP A 97 3.11 37.29 -19.23
C ASP A 97 4.14 37.12 -18.08
N TYR A 98 4.16 35.94 -17.47
CA TYR A 98 5.17 35.60 -16.46
C TYR A 98 6.44 34.98 -17.04
N GLY A 99 6.65 35.03 -18.37
CA GLY A 99 7.88 34.66 -19.03
C GLY A 99 8.01 33.17 -19.40
N VAL A 100 6.92 32.42 -19.42
CA VAL A 100 6.93 31.05 -19.94
C VAL A 100 7.11 31.09 -21.46
N THR A 101 8.13 30.39 -21.96
CA THR A 101 8.31 30.20 -23.42
C THR A 101 7.35 29.18 -23.93
N VAL A 102 6.65 29.47 -25.04
CA VAL A 102 5.68 28.54 -25.65
C VAL A 102 6.14 28.08 -27.03
N THR A 103 6.17 26.77 -27.23
CA THR A 103 6.41 26.09 -28.52
C THR A 103 5.53 24.85 -28.61
N GLY A 104 5.60 24.05 -29.67
CA GLY A 104 4.79 22.84 -29.77
C GLY A 104 4.99 22.07 -31.08
N VAL A 105 4.30 20.95 -31.19
CA VAL A 105 4.38 20.01 -32.33
C VAL A 105 4.16 20.65 -33.69
N ASP A 106 3.32 21.68 -33.78
CA ASP A 106 3.02 22.38 -35.05
C ASP A 106 4.25 23.06 -35.66
N ARG A 107 5.22 23.45 -34.82
CA ARG A 107 6.48 24.09 -35.20
C ARG A 107 7.66 23.13 -35.16
N ASP A 108 7.44 21.89 -34.74
CA ASP A 108 8.46 20.88 -34.51
C ASP A 108 7.98 19.48 -34.98
N PRO A 109 7.68 19.29 -36.28
CA PRO A 109 7.12 18.05 -36.81
C PRO A 109 8.02 16.83 -36.62
N GLU A 110 9.34 17.02 -36.55
CA GLU A 110 10.33 15.97 -36.34
C GLU A 110 10.69 15.78 -34.86
N LEU A 111 10.12 16.56 -33.95
CA LEU A 111 10.38 16.59 -32.51
C LEU A 111 11.84 16.91 -32.13
N ALA A 112 12.58 17.55 -33.04
CA ALA A 112 14.00 17.89 -32.81
C ALA A 112 14.17 18.97 -31.72
N ALA A 113 13.26 19.96 -31.66
CA ALA A 113 13.25 20.96 -30.61
C ALA A 113 12.89 20.33 -29.26
N LEU A 114 11.93 19.37 -29.24
CA LEU A 114 11.60 18.61 -28.03
C LEU A 114 12.81 17.86 -27.49
N ASP A 115 13.53 17.12 -28.35
CA ASP A 115 14.74 16.38 -27.97
C ASP A 115 15.82 17.31 -27.38
N GLN A 116 16.02 18.50 -27.96
CA GLN A 116 16.96 19.50 -27.44
C GLN A 116 16.53 20.06 -26.07
N LEU A 117 15.22 20.30 -25.88
CA LEU A 117 14.68 20.78 -24.62
C LEU A 117 14.85 19.73 -23.53
N MET A 118 14.49 18.47 -23.80
CA MET A 118 14.68 17.34 -22.87
C MET A 118 16.13 17.14 -22.47
N GLY A 119 17.05 17.17 -23.43
CA GLY A 119 18.49 17.02 -23.17
C GLY A 119 19.13 18.16 -22.36
N ARG A 120 18.40 19.25 -22.12
CA ARG A 120 18.90 20.43 -21.38
C ARG A 120 18.10 20.75 -20.11
N CYS A 121 16.87 20.23 -19.96
CA CYS A 121 16.06 20.52 -18.78
C CYS A 121 16.48 19.68 -17.56
N HIS A 122 16.05 20.12 -16.37
CA HIS A 122 16.28 19.42 -15.11
C HIS A 122 15.04 18.57 -14.74
N LEU A 123 13.86 19.02 -15.22
CA LEU A 123 12.58 18.39 -14.94
C LEU A 123 11.68 18.48 -16.17
N VAL A 124 10.99 17.39 -16.49
CA VAL A 124 9.85 17.34 -17.42
C VAL A 124 8.58 17.08 -16.63
N ILE A 125 7.57 17.91 -16.84
CA ILE A 125 6.23 17.69 -16.29
C ILE A 125 5.32 17.18 -17.40
N ASP A 126 4.80 15.98 -17.25
CA ASP A 126 3.76 15.41 -18.10
C ASP A 126 2.40 15.94 -17.65
N ALA A 127 1.87 16.91 -18.38
CA ALA A 127 0.55 17.49 -18.22
C ALA A 127 -0.31 17.30 -19.49
N ILE A 128 -0.16 16.15 -20.19
CA ILE A 128 -0.84 15.92 -21.46
C ILE A 128 -2.26 15.40 -21.23
N LEU A 129 -2.39 14.23 -20.58
CA LEU A 129 -3.68 13.60 -20.30
C LEU A 129 -3.82 13.32 -18.81
N GLY A 130 -4.97 13.62 -18.23
CA GLY A 130 -5.36 13.29 -16.87
C GLY A 130 -6.51 12.28 -16.84
N THR A 131 -7.51 12.47 -15.98
CA THR A 131 -8.68 11.60 -15.75
C THR A 131 -9.66 11.47 -16.91
N GLY A 132 -9.33 11.93 -18.11
CA GLY A 132 -10.17 11.75 -19.31
C GLY A 132 -10.38 10.28 -19.67
N LYS A 133 -11.22 10.02 -20.68
CA LYS A 133 -11.47 8.65 -21.17
C LYS A 133 -10.16 8.00 -21.61
N SER A 134 -9.83 6.86 -20.98
CA SER A 134 -8.70 6.04 -21.38
C SER A 134 -8.89 5.51 -22.80
N ARG A 135 -7.89 5.73 -23.65
CA ARG A 135 -7.83 5.24 -25.02
C ARG A 135 -6.37 5.02 -25.43
N PRO A 136 -6.08 4.11 -26.37
CA PRO A 136 -4.73 3.93 -26.87
C PRO A 136 -4.13 5.26 -27.36
N LEU A 137 -2.87 5.50 -27.00
CA LEU A 137 -2.14 6.68 -27.43
C LEU A 137 -1.91 6.66 -28.94
N SER A 138 -2.10 7.80 -29.61
CA SER A 138 -1.95 7.93 -31.05
C SER A 138 -1.45 9.31 -31.46
N GLY A 139 -1.03 9.45 -32.71
CA GLY A 139 -0.59 10.73 -33.28
C GLY A 139 0.54 11.40 -32.48
N PRO A 140 0.49 12.74 -32.38
CA PRO A 140 1.54 13.51 -31.70
C PRO A 140 1.76 13.11 -30.24
N VAL A 141 0.69 12.78 -29.50
CA VAL A 141 0.80 12.33 -28.09
C VAL A 141 1.68 11.08 -28.00
N LYS A 142 1.39 10.05 -28.82
CA LYS A 142 2.20 8.83 -28.83
C LYS A 142 3.65 9.11 -29.21
N ALA A 143 3.88 9.96 -30.21
CA ALA A 143 5.24 10.31 -30.65
C ALA A 143 6.04 11.00 -29.53
N VAL A 144 5.44 11.98 -28.84
CA VAL A 144 6.06 12.69 -27.71
C VAL A 144 6.36 11.72 -26.57
N MET A 145 5.40 10.86 -26.18
CA MET A 145 5.63 9.90 -25.08
C MET A 145 6.73 8.88 -25.42
N SER A 146 6.81 8.44 -26.68
CA SER A 146 7.92 7.57 -27.13
C SER A 146 9.29 8.27 -27.07
N ARG A 147 9.35 9.61 -27.27
CA ARG A 147 10.60 10.37 -27.10
C ARG A 147 10.99 10.49 -25.62
N LEU A 148 10.02 10.64 -24.72
CA LEU A 148 10.28 10.62 -23.27
C LEU A 148 10.88 9.28 -22.85
N GLU A 149 10.28 8.17 -23.26
CA GLU A 149 10.79 6.84 -22.94
C GLU A 149 12.21 6.64 -23.48
N ALA A 150 12.48 7.07 -24.71
CA ALA A 150 13.81 7.03 -25.28
C ALA A 150 14.83 7.90 -24.49
N CYS A 151 14.42 9.09 -24.06
CA CYS A 151 15.24 9.98 -23.25
C CYS A 151 15.61 9.35 -21.89
N ARG A 152 14.70 8.61 -21.27
CA ARG A 152 14.92 7.91 -19.98
C ARG A 152 16.09 6.95 -20.02
N HIS A 153 16.38 6.35 -21.17
CA HIS A 153 17.47 5.40 -21.36
C HIS A 153 18.83 6.07 -21.65
N THR A 154 18.90 7.40 -21.65
CA THR A 154 20.16 8.13 -21.82
C THR A 154 20.90 8.31 -20.48
N ASN A 155 22.22 8.49 -20.54
CA ASN A 155 23.05 8.67 -19.33
C ASN A 155 22.72 9.94 -18.52
N HIS A 156 22.08 10.91 -19.15
CA HIS A 156 21.68 12.19 -18.54
C HIS A 156 20.25 12.51 -18.97
N HIS A 157 19.29 12.04 -18.18
CA HIS A 157 17.88 12.40 -18.38
C HIS A 157 17.38 13.31 -17.25
N PRO A 158 16.41 14.19 -17.53
CA PRO A 158 15.74 14.99 -16.51
C PRO A 158 14.91 14.11 -15.57
N ILE A 159 14.49 14.68 -14.45
CA ILE A 159 13.44 14.07 -13.61
C ILE A 159 12.12 14.09 -14.39
N PHE A 160 11.39 12.98 -14.44
CA PHE A 160 10.06 12.89 -15.04
C PHE A 160 8.97 12.95 -13.96
N MET A 161 8.11 13.95 -14.02
CA MET A 161 7.00 14.16 -13.10
C MET A 161 5.67 14.10 -13.85
N ALA A 162 4.73 13.28 -13.40
CA ALA A 162 3.37 13.29 -13.92
C ALA A 162 2.49 14.25 -13.10
N LEU A 163 1.72 15.07 -13.79
CA LEU A 163 0.66 15.87 -13.23
C LEU A 163 -0.61 15.03 -13.22
N ASP A 164 -1.10 14.69 -12.04
CA ASP A 164 -2.26 13.85 -11.73
C ASP A 164 -2.06 12.36 -12.08
N LEU A 165 -1.69 12.05 -13.31
CA LEU A 165 -1.52 10.69 -13.84
C LEU A 165 -0.45 10.68 -14.94
N PRO A 166 0.38 9.62 -15.04
CA PRO A 166 1.18 9.39 -16.23
C PRO A 166 0.30 9.28 -17.48
N THR A 167 0.63 10.01 -18.53
CA THR A 167 -0.12 9.93 -19.79
C THR A 167 -0.05 8.53 -20.40
N GLY A 168 -1.20 7.89 -20.57
CA GLY A 168 -1.33 6.50 -21.04
C GLY A 168 -1.62 5.48 -19.94
N LEU A 169 -1.70 5.91 -18.70
CA LEU A 169 -2.16 5.07 -17.58
C LEU A 169 -3.70 5.17 -17.46
N ASN A 170 -4.37 4.02 -17.31
CA ASN A 170 -5.78 3.97 -16.99
C ASN A 170 -5.99 4.26 -15.50
N PRO A 171 -6.67 5.36 -15.14
CA PRO A 171 -6.81 5.79 -13.74
C PRO A 171 -7.59 4.82 -12.84
N ASP A 172 -8.46 3.99 -13.40
CA ASP A 172 -9.31 3.10 -12.63
C ASP A 172 -8.73 1.69 -12.52
N THR A 173 -8.11 1.17 -13.61
CA THR A 173 -7.62 -0.22 -13.68
C THR A 173 -6.12 -0.36 -13.46
N GLY A 174 -5.34 0.69 -13.70
CA GLY A 174 -3.88 0.65 -13.69
C GLY A 174 -3.26 -0.01 -14.94
N GLU A 175 -4.06 -0.32 -15.96
CA GLU A 175 -3.54 -0.71 -17.27
C GLU A 175 -2.75 0.44 -17.89
N VAL A 176 -1.68 0.14 -18.62
CA VAL A 176 -0.83 1.14 -19.25
C VAL A 176 -0.70 0.93 -20.74
N ASP A 177 -0.71 2.01 -21.49
CA ASP A 177 -0.37 2.00 -22.91
C ASP A 177 1.13 1.67 -23.08
N PRO A 178 1.52 0.86 -24.08
CA PRO A 178 2.93 0.55 -24.33
C PRO A 178 3.86 1.77 -24.53
N ALA A 179 3.29 2.93 -24.87
CA ALA A 179 4.04 4.18 -25.01
C ALA A 179 4.03 5.04 -23.73
N CYS A 180 3.41 4.57 -22.65
CA CYS A 180 3.43 5.25 -21.34
C CYS A 180 4.81 5.10 -20.69
N PRO A 181 5.61 6.16 -20.50
CA PRO A 181 6.91 6.06 -19.84
C PRO A 181 6.74 5.89 -18.31
N LYS A 182 7.78 5.35 -17.68
CA LYS A 182 7.84 5.36 -16.21
C LYS A 182 8.19 6.76 -15.73
N MET A 183 7.48 7.22 -14.72
CA MET A 183 7.75 8.50 -14.05
C MET A 183 8.64 8.28 -12.82
N ASP A 184 9.38 9.31 -12.41
CA ASP A 184 10.11 9.29 -11.16
C ASP A 184 9.16 9.68 -10.01
N ILE A 185 8.17 10.57 -10.31
CA ILE A 185 7.18 11.04 -9.36
C ILE A 185 5.85 11.32 -10.06
N THR A 186 4.75 11.01 -9.38
CA THR A 186 3.40 11.42 -9.78
C THR A 186 2.78 12.24 -8.66
N VAL A 187 2.31 13.45 -8.99
CA VAL A 187 1.56 14.33 -8.08
C VAL A 187 0.07 14.16 -8.36
N ALA A 188 -0.58 13.27 -7.61
CA ALA A 188 -2.02 13.04 -7.71
C ALA A 188 -2.80 14.20 -7.10
N LEU A 189 -3.79 14.72 -7.82
CA LEU A 189 -4.55 15.90 -7.45
C LEU A 189 -5.82 15.53 -6.66
N GLY A 190 -6.00 16.12 -5.50
CA GLY A 190 -7.10 15.89 -4.58
C GLY A 190 -7.04 14.52 -3.90
N TYR A 191 -7.30 13.48 -4.66
CA TYR A 191 -7.29 12.08 -4.20
C TYR A 191 -6.53 11.20 -5.20
N PRO A 192 -5.77 10.18 -4.73
CA PRO A 192 -5.12 9.22 -5.62
C PRO A 192 -6.18 8.37 -6.34
N LYS A 193 -5.94 8.09 -7.62
CA LYS A 193 -6.80 7.20 -8.42
C LYS A 193 -6.36 5.75 -8.23
N ALA A 194 -7.31 4.84 -8.23
CA ALA A 194 -7.08 3.42 -7.95
C ALA A 194 -5.98 2.80 -8.83
N GLY A 195 -5.92 3.21 -10.10
CA GLY A 195 -4.94 2.74 -11.07
C GLY A 195 -3.48 3.10 -10.75
N LEU A 196 -3.24 4.14 -9.94
CA LEU A 196 -1.90 4.50 -9.46
C LEU A 196 -1.34 3.51 -8.43
N LEU A 197 -2.21 2.72 -7.81
CA LEU A 197 -1.90 1.76 -6.75
C LEU A 197 -2.02 0.29 -7.22
N GLY A 198 -2.44 0.09 -8.48
CA GLY A 198 -2.51 -1.23 -9.14
C GLY A 198 -1.37 -1.43 -10.13
N PHE A 199 -0.81 -2.66 -10.21
CA PHE A 199 0.20 -2.97 -11.23
C PHE A 199 -0.48 -3.33 -12.57
N PRO A 200 0.11 -2.90 -13.71
CA PRO A 200 1.41 -2.24 -13.88
C PRO A 200 1.44 -0.72 -13.59
N GLY A 201 0.31 -0.07 -13.39
CA GLY A 201 0.22 1.39 -13.20
C GLY A 201 1.13 1.95 -12.11
N ALA A 202 1.18 1.27 -10.95
CA ALA A 202 2.04 1.67 -9.83
C ALA A 202 3.53 1.72 -10.20
N GLU A 203 3.99 0.85 -11.11
CA GLU A 203 5.38 0.86 -11.61
C GLU A 203 5.66 2.07 -12.51
N HIS A 204 4.63 2.57 -13.20
CA HIS A 204 4.73 3.74 -14.07
C HIS A 204 4.52 5.05 -13.31
N ALA A 205 3.84 5.02 -12.17
CA ALA A 205 3.60 6.21 -11.34
C ALA A 205 4.87 6.72 -10.64
N GLY A 206 5.84 5.86 -10.34
CA GLY A 206 6.99 6.22 -9.52
C GLY A 206 6.59 6.55 -8.07
N ARG A 207 7.28 7.49 -7.45
CA ARG A 207 6.91 7.97 -6.10
C ARG A 207 5.59 8.75 -6.18
N LEU A 208 4.58 8.30 -5.47
CA LEU A 208 3.26 8.94 -5.43
C LEU A 208 3.23 10.01 -4.34
N GLU A 209 2.92 11.24 -4.72
CA GLU A 209 2.56 12.33 -3.84
C GLU A 209 1.10 12.71 -4.06
N VAL A 210 0.37 13.01 -2.98
CA VAL A 210 -1.02 13.45 -3.08
C VAL A 210 -1.11 14.89 -2.63
N ALA A 211 -1.60 15.76 -3.53
CA ALA A 211 -1.70 17.17 -3.29
C ALA A 211 -3.16 17.61 -3.13
N GLY A 212 -3.49 18.29 -2.04
CA GLY A 212 -4.81 18.88 -1.85
C GLY A 212 -5.05 20.04 -2.83
N ILE A 213 -6.21 20.05 -3.48
CA ILE A 213 -6.57 21.09 -4.45
C ILE A 213 -7.71 22.01 -3.95
N GLY A 214 -8.09 21.87 -2.68
CA GLY A 214 -9.14 22.69 -2.06
C GLY A 214 -10.54 22.07 -2.12
N ILE A 215 -10.66 20.76 -2.36
CA ILE A 215 -11.92 20.04 -2.17
C ILE A 215 -12.24 20.05 -0.66
N PRO A 216 -13.44 20.52 -0.23
CA PRO A 216 -13.82 20.50 1.17
C PRO A 216 -13.86 19.08 1.72
N SER A 217 -13.43 18.90 2.96
CA SER A 217 -13.56 17.62 3.66
C SER A 217 -15.00 17.37 4.15
N GLY A 218 -15.38 16.10 4.27
CA GLY A 218 -16.68 15.71 4.83
C GLY A 218 -17.86 15.86 3.86
N LEU A 219 -17.59 15.86 2.56
CA LEU A 219 -18.63 15.80 1.54
C LEU A 219 -19.40 14.48 1.63
N ALA A 220 -20.70 14.50 1.34
CA ALA A 220 -21.54 13.30 1.33
C ALA A 220 -21.00 12.23 0.35
N GLU A 221 -20.55 12.65 -0.80
CA GLU A 221 -19.94 11.81 -1.84
C GLU A 221 -18.67 11.07 -1.34
N GLU A 222 -17.92 11.70 -0.44
CA GLU A 222 -16.73 11.08 0.17
C GLU A 222 -17.10 9.88 1.05
N SER A 223 -18.24 9.93 1.73
CA SER A 223 -18.70 8.86 2.62
C SER A 223 -19.11 7.58 1.89
N GLU A 224 -19.41 7.67 0.59
CA GLU A 224 -19.76 6.53 -0.25
C GLU A 224 -18.54 5.76 -0.76
N ILE A 225 -17.35 6.33 -0.62
CA ILE A 225 -16.10 5.72 -1.11
C ILE A 225 -15.58 4.71 -0.08
N ASN A 226 -15.53 3.45 -0.49
CA ASN A 226 -15.10 2.32 0.33
C ASN A 226 -13.70 1.80 -0.05
N LEU A 227 -12.81 2.71 -0.42
CA LEU A 227 -11.41 2.44 -0.73
C LEU A 227 -10.55 3.54 -0.11
N ASP A 228 -9.63 3.15 0.79
CA ASP A 228 -8.80 4.08 1.55
C ASP A 228 -7.31 3.76 1.37
N LEU A 229 -6.48 4.78 1.20
CA LEU A 229 -5.03 4.70 1.37
C LEU A 229 -4.70 4.88 2.86
N ILE A 230 -3.94 3.97 3.43
CA ILE A 230 -3.46 4.09 4.81
C ILE A 230 -2.41 5.19 4.87
N THR A 231 -2.58 6.13 5.80
CA THR A 231 -1.65 7.25 6.01
C THR A 231 -0.99 7.17 7.39
N PRO A 232 0.13 7.88 7.61
CA PRO A 232 0.76 7.95 8.93
C PRO A 232 -0.18 8.55 9.99
N GLU A 233 -1.00 9.55 9.63
CA GLU A 233 -1.97 10.19 10.52
C GLU A 233 -3.03 9.19 10.96
N TRP A 234 -3.66 8.49 10.00
CA TRP A 234 -4.64 7.46 10.29
C TRP A 234 -4.05 6.38 11.20
N THR A 235 -2.83 5.93 10.93
CA THR A 235 -2.15 4.92 11.76
C THR A 235 -1.92 5.45 13.16
N ARG A 236 -1.43 6.68 13.32
CA ARG A 236 -1.19 7.33 14.61
C ARG A 236 -2.45 7.42 15.46
N GLU A 237 -3.55 7.83 14.87
CA GLU A 237 -4.86 7.98 15.53
C GLU A 237 -5.40 6.66 16.10
N HIS A 238 -5.04 5.54 15.47
CA HIS A 238 -5.54 4.22 15.87
C HIS A 238 -4.55 3.42 16.74
N LEU A 239 -3.30 3.87 16.86
CA LEU A 239 -2.32 3.15 17.69
C LEU A 239 -2.72 3.18 19.18
N PRO A 240 -2.57 2.03 19.89
CA PRO A 240 -2.94 1.95 21.29
C PRO A 240 -2.20 2.97 22.15
N VAL A 241 -2.93 3.66 23.00
CA VAL A 241 -2.36 4.52 24.05
C VAL A 241 -1.86 3.65 25.20
N ARG A 242 -0.73 4.00 25.80
CA ARG A 242 -0.17 3.30 26.97
C ARG A 242 -0.25 4.20 28.21
N PRO A 243 -1.33 4.10 29.01
CA PRO A 243 -1.49 4.90 30.20
C PRO A 243 -0.36 4.64 31.22
N PRO A 244 0.08 5.64 32.01
CA PRO A 244 1.12 5.44 33.02
C PRO A 244 0.74 4.39 34.09
N ASN A 245 -0.54 4.26 34.39
CA ASN A 245 -1.07 3.25 35.32
C ASN A 245 -1.45 1.96 34.56
N SER A 246 -0.46 1.26 34.00
CA SER A 246 -0.66 0.04 33.22
C SER A 246 0.11 -1.12 33.81
N HIS A 247 -0.37 -2.32 33.58
CA HIS A 247 0.29 -3.58 33.90
C HIS A 247 0.27 -4.51 32.68
N LYS A 248 0.96 -5.65 32.72
CA LYS A 248 1.06 -6.58 31.60
C LYS A 248 -0.32 -7.04 31.06
N GLY A 249 -1.31 -7.25 31.92
CA GLY A 249 -2.67 -7.62 31.51
C GLY A 249 -3.43 -6.51 30.78
N THR A 250 -3.01 -5.23 30.89
CA THR A 250 -3.66 -4.11 30.18
C THR A 250 -3.50 -4.21 28.64
N PHE A 251 -2.47 -4.89 28.19
CA PHE A 251 -2.11 -4.96 26.77
C PHE A 251 -2.33 -6.35 26.17
N GLY A 252 -3.16 -7.15 26.84
CA GLY A 252 -3.64 -8.43 26.38
C GLY A 252 -2.60 -9.54 26.26
N HIS A 253 -3.12 -10.72 25.97
CA HIS A 253 -2.36 -11.96 25.89
C HIS A 253 -2.49 -12.60 24.52
N THR A 254 -1.37 -12.83 23.84
CA THR A 254 -1.32 -13.53 22.54
C THR A 254 -0.87 -14.97 22.73
N LEU A 255 -1.61 -15.93 22.17
CA LEU A 255 -1.18 -17.32 22.00
C LEU A 255 -0.74 -17.52 20.55
N VAL A 256 0.52 -17.85 20.34
CA VAL A 256 1.09 -18.15 19.02
C VAL A 256 1.24 -19.66 18.90
N VAL A 257 0.50 -20.29 18.00
CA VAL A 257 0.61 -21.71 17.67
C VAL A 257 1.36 -21.83 16.35
N ALA A 258 2.63 -22.19 16.43
CA ALA A 258 3.54 -22.06 15.30
C ALA A 258 4.74 -23.03 15.39
N GLY A 259 5.40 -23.21 14.26
CA GLY A 259 6.64 -23.95 14.15
C GLY A 259 6.49 -25.44 13.95
N SER A 260 7.53 -25.99 13.39
CA SER A 260 7.82 -27.42 13.24
C SER A 260 9.33 -27.60 13.21
N ARG A 261 9.81 -28.84 13.22
CA ARG A 261 11.26 -29.15 13.23
C ARG A 261 12.04 -28.39 12.14
N ASN A 262 11.46 -28.20 10.97
CA ASN A 262 12.11 -27.53 9.83
C ASN A 262 11.89 -26.01 9.82
N TYR A 263 10.92 -25.49 10.57
CA TYR A 263 10.48 -24.09 10.55
C TYR A 263 10.46 -23.44 11.94
N VAL A 264 11.51 -23.68 12.71
CA VAL A 264 11.68 -23.07 14.05
C VAL A 264 11.71 -21.55 13.98
N GLY A 265 12.30 -21.00 12.91
CA GLY A 265 12.43 -19.56 12.69
C GLY A 265 11.10 -18.83 12.57
N ALA A 266 10.10 -19.42 11.91
CA ALA A 266 8.77 -18.84 11.77
C ALA A 266 8.09 -18.63 13.13
N ALA A 267 8.15 -19.63 14.01
CA ALA A 267 7.64 -19.54 15.37
C ALA A 267 8.33 -18.42 16.19
N TYR A 268 9.67 -18.33 16.07
CA TYR A 268 10.44 -17.26 16.68
C TYR A 268 10.00 -15.88 16.21
N LEU A 269 9.93 -15.67 14.88
CA LEU A 269 9.63 -14.38 14.25
C LEU A 269 8.22 -13.88 14.64
N ALA A 270 7.22 -14.76 14.55
CA ALA A 270 5.84 -14.41 14.90
C ALA A 270 5.69 -14.05 16.38
N ALA A 271 6.24 -14.85 17.28
CA ALA A 271 6.17 -14.59 18.73
C ALA A 271 6.94 -13.32 19.12
N GLN A 272 8.15 -13.13 18.61
CA GLN A 272 8.97 -11.96 18.90
C GLN A 272 8.35 -10.67 18.34
N ALA A 273 7.74 -10.71 17.15
CA ALA A 273 7.05 -9.57 16.58
C ALA A 273 5.83 -9.15 17.44
N SER A 274 5.06 -10.10 17.98
CA SER A 274 3.97 -9.82 18.91
C SER A 274 4.45 -9.07 20.17
N VAL A 275 5.53 -9.54 20.79
CA VAL A 275 6.15 -8.86 21.95
C VAL A 275 6.63 -7.47 21.59
N ARG A 276 7.38 -7.34 20.48
CA ARG A 276 7.97 -6.05 20.05
C ARG A 276 6.94 -5.03 19.62
N THR A 277 5.74 -5.47 19.23
CA THR A 277 4.61 -4.59 18.92
C THR A 277 3.88 -4.11 20.16
N GLY A 278 4.08 -4.77 21.30
CA GLY A 278 3.61 -4.31 22.59
C GLY A 278 2.49 -5.14 23.22
N ALA A 279 2.26 -6.37 22.81
CA ALA A 279 1.41 -7.30 23.54
C ALA A 279 1.89 -7.42 25.00
N GLY A 280 0.97 -7.52 25.94
CA GLY A 280 1.29 -7.59 27.37
C GLY A 280 1.98 -8.89 27.77
N LEU A 281 1.51 -10.00 27.22
CA LEU A 281 2.14 -11.32 27.32
C LEU A 281 2.00 -12.04 25.98
N THR A 282 3.01 -12.83 25.63
CA THR A 282 2.98 -13.73 24.48
C THR A 282 3.38 -15.13 24.92
N THR A 283 2.58 -16.14 24.53
CA THR A 283 2.90 -17.55 24.72
C THR A 283 3.10 -18.20 23.36
N LEU A 284 4.19 -18.95 23.21
CA LEU A 284 4.45 -19.77 22.04
C LEU A 284 4.10 -21.23 22.34
N ALA A 285 3.07 -21.75 21.70
CA ALA A 285 2.71 -23.17 21.67
C ALA A 285 3.34 -23.80 20.44
N SER A 286 4.29 -24.69 20.63
CA SER A 286 5.05 -25.33 19.55
C SER A 286 5.39 -26.78 19.85
N PRO A 287 5.77 -27.60 18.83
CA PRO A 287 6.24 -28.97 19.05
C PRO A 287 7.31 -29.06 20.13
N SER A 288 7.32 -30.14 20.89
CA SER A 288 8.25 -30.34 22.00
C SER A 288 9.73 -30.27 21.58
N SER A 289 10.05 -30.67 20.34
CA SER A 289 11.41 -30.55 19.78
C SER A 289 11.80 -29.11 19.42
N VAL A 290 10.83 -28.24 19.12
CA VAL A 290 11.03 -26.81 18.81
C VAL A 290 11.25 -25.99 20.08
N TYR A 291 10.58 -26.36 21.18
CA TYR A 291 10.61 -25.62 22.44
C TYR A 291 12.03 -25.27 22.94
N PRO A 292 12.99 -26.21 23.11
CA PRO A 292 14.30 -25.86 23.66
C PRO A 292 15.09 -24.90 22.75
N ILE A 293 14.87 -24.98 21.43
CA ILE A 293 15.54 -24.10 20.47
C ILE A 293 14.95 -22.70 20.53
N ALA A 294 13.61 -22.61 20.55
CA ALA A 294 12.91 -21.32 20.63
C ALA A 294 13.15 -20.63 21.98
N ALA A 295 13.12 -21.37 23.09
CA ALA A 295 13.37 -20.85 24.43
C ALA A 295 14.78 -20.27 24.60
N GLY A 296 15.77 -20.79 23.88
CA GLY A 296 17.12 -20.22 23.84
C GLY A 296 17.24 -18.84 23.18
N LYS A 297 16.20 -18.42 22.43
CA LYS A 297 16.16 -17.13 21.71
C LYS A 297 15.07 -16.17 22.22
N LEU A 298 14.00 -16.68 22.83
CA LEU A 298 12.80 -15.96 23.26
C LEU A 298 12.73 -15.91 24.79
N THR A 299 13.42 -14.96 25.37
CA THR A 299 13.52 -14.81 26.84
C THR A 299 12.22 -14.29 27.45
N GLU A 300 11.49 -13.43 26.75
CA GLU A 300 10.28 -12.75 27.24
C GLU A 300 8.98 -13.50 26.89
N VAL A 301 9.08 -14.60 26.12
CA VAL A 301 7.94 -15.40 25.68
C VAL A 301 7.73 -16.60 26.60
N ILE A 302 6.49 -16.86 26.98
CA ILE A 302 6.08 -18.06 27.69
C ILE A 302 6.02 -19.23 26.71
N HIS A 303 6.38 -20.42 27.10
CA HIS A 303 6.38 -21.59 26.22
C HIS A 303 5.37 -22.65 26.68
N LEU A 304 4.62 -23.20 25.69
CA LEU A 304 3.69 -24.30 25.87
C LEU A 304 4.09 -25.45 24.91
N PRO A 305 4.91 -26.41 25.34
CA PRO A 305 5.28 -27.55 24.52
C PRO A 305 4.05 -28.40 24.14
N LEU A 306 3.92 -28.75 22.86
CA LEU A 306 2.83 -29.55 22.33
C LEU A 306 3.33 -30.95 21.91
N PRO A 307 2.47 -31.99 21.98
CA PRO A 307 2.73 -33.27 21.35
C PRO A 307 3.07 -33.12 19.87
N GLU A 308 4.02 -33.92 19.39
CA GLU A 308 4.49 -33.89 18.01
C GLU A 308 4.46 -35.27 17.36
N ASP A 309 4.41 -35.29 16.02
CA ASP A 309 4.61 -36.48 15.21
C ASP A 309 6.11 -36.81 15.01
N ASN A 310 6.39 -37.94 14.35
CA ASN A 310 7.77 -38.37 14.10
C ASN A 310 8.59 -37.40 13.23
N GLU A 311 7.90 -36.51 12.50
CA GLU A 311 8.53 -35.50 11.66
C GLU A 311 8.66 -34.13 12.38
N GLY A 312 8.25 -34.05 13.64
CA GLY A 312 8.34 -32.86 14.48
C GLY A 312 7.32 -31.78 14.12
N ARG A 313 6.13 -32.18 13.66
CA ARG A 313 4.94 -31.32 13.47
C ARG A 313 3.98 -31.51 14.61
N ILE A 314 3.07 -30.56 14.82
CA ILE A 314 2.08 -30.65 15.91
C ILE A 314 1.14 -31.84 15.68
N HIS A 315 1.05 -32.73 16.67
CA HIS A 315 0.13 -33.86 16.66
C HIS A 315 -1.32 -33.43 16.91
N PRO A 316 -2.35 -34.08 16.35
CA PRO A 316 -3.75 -33.73 16.57
C PRO A 316 -4.19 -33.62 18.04
N GLU A 317 -3.60 -34.37 18.94
CA GLU A 317 -3.86 -34.31 20.39
C GLU A 317 -3.43 -32.97 21.01
N GLY A 318 -2.49 -32.26 20.41
CA GLY A 318 -2.07 -30.93 20.84
C GLY A 318 -3.22 -29.92 20.86
N SER A 319 -4.28 -30.15 20.06
CA SER A 319 -5.48 -29.31 20.06
C SER A 319 -6.17 -29.27 21.43
N GLN A 320 -6.20 -30.38 22.16
CA GLN A 320 -6.77 -30.46 23.52
C GLN A 320 -5.94 -29.63 24.51
N VAL A 321 -4.60 -29.67 24.40
CA VAL A 321 -3.69 -28.89 25.24
C VAL A 321 -3.93 -27.41 25.03
N VAL A 322 -3.98 -26.96 23.76
CA VAL A 322 -4.22 -25.55 23.43
C VAL A 322 -5.62 -25.12 23.91
N ARG A 323 -6.65 -25.89 23.62
CA ARG A 323 -8.04 -25.59 24.00
C ARG A 323 -8.24 -25.46 25.50
N SER A 324 -7.52 -26.23 26.30
CA SER A 324 -7.62 -26.18 27.77
C SER A 324 -7.13 -24.86 28.39
N VAL A 325 -6.51 -23.99 27.62
CA VAL A 325 -5.94 -22.72 28.09
C VAL A 325 -6.47 -21.50 27.30
N LEU A 326 -7.29 -21.69 26.25
CA LEU A 326 -7.73 -20.60 25.37
C LEU A 326 -8.45 -19.45 26.09
N ASP A 327 -9.15 -19.72 27.16
CA ASP A 327 -9.85 -18.73 28.00
C ASP A 327 -8.95 -17.70 28.67
N ARG A 328 -7.63 -17.91 28.63
CA ARG A 328 -6.60 -17.02 29.19
C ARG A 328 -6.03 -16.05 28.15
N TYR A 329 -6.45 -16.15 26.90
CA TYR A 329 -5.88 -15.40 25.78
C TYR A 329 -6.92 -14.57 25.08
N ASP A 330 -6.52 -13.39 24.63
CA ASP A 330 -7.35 -12.46 23.85
C ASP A 330 -7.20 -12.75 22.36
N VAL A 331 -6.02 -13.25 21.93
CA VAL A 331 -5.71 -13.49 20.51
C VAL A 331 -5.04 -14.85 20.35
N LEU A 332 -5.51 -15.62 19.38
CA LEU A 332 -4.87 -16.83 18.84
C LEU A 332 -4.26 -16.51 17.47
N LEU A 333 -2.94 -16.63 17.34
CA LEU A 333 -2.25 -16.64 16.06
C LEU A 333 -1.88 -18.08 15.73
N ALA A 334 -2.24 -18.58 14.55
CA ALA A 334 -1.94 -19.95 14.12
C ALA A 334 -1.47 -20.03 12.67
N GLY A 335 -0.48 -20.88 12.41
CA GLY A 335 -0.10 -21.26 11.06
C GLY A 335 1.37 -21.13 10.70
N CYS A 336 2.09 -20.13 11.20
CA CYS A 336 3.46 -19.82 10.83
C CYS A 336 4.39 -21.03 11.01
N GLY A 337 4.84 -21.65 9.89
CA GLY A 337 5.79 -22.77 9.88
C GLY A 337 5.31 -24.05 10.54
N MET A 338 4.01 -24.30 10.60
CA MET A 338 3.46 -25.55 11.16
C MET A 338 3.69 -26.77 10.27
N GLY A 339 3.90 -26.54 8.98
CA GLY A 339 3.95 -27.58 7.96
C GLY A 339 2.58 -28.13 7.60
N TRP A 340 2.54 -28.85 6.47
CA TRP A 340 1.34 -29.52 6.01
C TRP A 340 1.41 -31.02 6.27
N SER A 341 0.36 -31.57 6.84
CA SER A 341 0.11 -33.01 6.98
C SER A 341 -1.35 -33.25 7.32
N GLN A 342 -1.80 -34.50 7.19
CA GLN A 342 -3.13 -34.88 7.64
C GLN A 342 -3.29 -34.62 9.16
N GLY A 343 -2.23 -34.86 9.96
CA GLY A 343 -2.24 -34.58 11.39
C GLY A 343 -2.35 -33.09 11.70
N THR A 344 -1.59 -32.23 11.00
CA THR A 344 -1.66 -30.78 11.18
C THR A 344 -3.03 -30.23 10.77
N LYS A 345 -3.62 -30.76 9.70
CA LYS A 345 -4.99 -30.42 9.28
C LYS A 345 -6.01 -30.79 10.36
N GLU A 346 -5.94 -32.01 10.90
CA GLU A 346 -6.84 -32.46 11.99
C GLU A 346 -6.65 -31.61 13.26
N PHE A 347 -5.42 -31.26 13.58
CA PHE A 347 -5.10 -30.35 14.69
C PHE A 347 -5.82 -29.00 14.50
N LEU A 348 -5.65 -28.37 13.34
CA LEU A 348 -6.26 -27.07 13.05
C LEU A 348 -7.79 -27.16 12.97
N GLU A 349 -8.34 -28.21 12.38
CA GLU A 349 -9.78 -28.42 12.35
C GLU A 349 -10.37 -28.51 13.76
N LYS A 350 -9.74 -29.29 14.65
CA LYS A 350 -10.16 -29.41 16.05
C LYS A 350 -9.97 -28.11 16.83
N LEU A 351 -8.90 -27.35 16.55
CA LEU A 351 -8.59 -26.12 17.23
C LEU A 351 -9.49 -24.96 16.80
N LEU A 352 -9.58 -24.68 15.49
CA LEU A 352 -10.17 -23.47 14.96
C LEU A 352 -11.68 -23.61 14.64
N LEU A 353 -12.12 -24.82 14.28
CA LEU A 353 -13.48 -25.07 13.80
C LEU A 353 -14.35 -25.83 14.82
N GLY A 354 -13.86 -25.98 16.04
CA GLY A 354 -14.61 -26.50 17.18
C GLY A 354 -15.21 -25.37 18.03
N GLU A 355 -15.70 -25.73 19.22
CA GLU A 355 -16.16 -24.72 20.18
C GLU A 355 -14.95 -23.93 20.70
N ILE A 356 -14.90 -22.64 20.44
CA ILE A 356 -13.91 -21.69 20.92
C ILE A 356 -14.63 -20.52 21.62
N PRO A 357 -13.94 -19.78 22.54
CA PRO A 357 -14.53 -18.57 23.12
C PRO A 357 -14.95 -17.58 22.04
N HIS A 358 -16.18 -17.06 22.10
CA HIS A 358 -16.72 -16.14 21.08
C HIS A 358 -15.93 -14.82 20.98
N GLU A 359 -15.27 -14.42 22.04
CA GLU A 359 -14.50 -13.18 22.10
C GLU A 359 -13.05 -13.37 21.64
N LEU A 360 -12.60 -14.59 21.41
CA LEU A 360 -11.23 -14.88 20.99
C LEU A 360 -11.00 -14.37 19.56
N LEU A 361 -10.09 -13.42 19.43
CA LEU A 361 -9.66 -12.92 18.13
C LEU A 361 -8.66 -13.87 17.49
N MET A 362 -8.69 -14.03 16.18
CA MET A 362 -7.82 -14.99 15.51
C MET A 362 -7.05 -14.34 14.35
N VAL A 363 -5.79 -14.77 14.19
CA VAL A 363 -4.97 -14.47 13.01
C VAL A 363 -4.46 -15.79 12.44
N ILE A 364 -4.69 -16.03 11.15
CA ILE A 364 -4.30 -17.30 10.49
C ILE A 364 -3.45 -16.97 9.27
N ASP A 365 -2.26 -17.56 9.18
CA ASP A 365 -1.28 -17.31 8.11
C ASP A 365 -0.62 -18.60 7.62
N ALA A 366 0.03 -18.52 6.50
CA ALA A 366 0.95 -19.52 5.94
C ALA A 366 0.34 -20.96 5.93
N ASP A 367 1.04 -21.94 6.51
CA ASP A 367 0.57 -23.33 6.56
C ASP A 367 -0.82 -23.48 7.21
N GLY A 368 -1.24 -22.50 8.05
CA GLY A 368 -2.61 -22.44 8.59
C GLY A 368 -3.65 -22.24 7.50
N LEU A 369 -3.37 -21.37 6.53
CA LEU A 369 -4.23 -21.11 5.38
C LEU A 369 -4.27 -22.32 4.43
N ASP A 370 -3.10 -22.92 4.17
CA ASP A 370 -3.01 -24.12 3.31
C ASP A 370 -3.80 -25.29 3.90
N ASN A 371 -3.71 -25.52 5.21
CA ASN A 371 -4.48 -26.56 5.87
C ASN A 371 -6.00 -26.24 5.87
N LEU A 372 -6.41 -24.99 6.11
CA LEU A 372 -7.82 -24.58 6.03
C LEU A 372 -8.40 -24.79 4.64
N SER A 373 -7.65 -24.52 3.58
CA SER A 373 -8.11 -24.67 2.20
C SER A 373 -8.59 -26.10 1.87
N GLN A 374 -8.08 -27.10 2.61
CA GLN A 374 -8.45 -28.51 2.47
C GLN A 374 -9.74 -28.91 3.22
N ILE A 375 -10.34 -27.95 3.97
CA ILE A 375 -11.55 -28.20 4.76
C ILE A 375 -12.72 -27.52 4.05
N ARG A 376 -13.73 -28.32 3.67
CA ARG A 376 -14.90 -27.78 2.97
C ARG A 376 -15.65 -26.78 3.84
N GLU A 377 -15.97 -25.61 3.27
CA GLU A 377 -16.77 -24.56 3.91
C GLU A 377 -16.27 -24.18 5.32
N TRP A 378 -14.95 -24.20 5.54
CA TRP A 378 -14.28 -23.88 6.80
C TRP A 378 -14.77 -22.56 7.41
N TRP A 379 -15.05 -21.56 6.57
CA TRP A 379 -15.49 -20.23 6.99
C TRP A 379 -16.83 -20.20 7.73
N ARG A 380 -17.71 -21.19 7.49
CA ARG A 380 -19.00 -21.32 8.19
C ARG A 380 -18.85 -21.86 9.61
N ARG A 381 -17.69 -22.38 9.94
CA ARG A 381 -17.39 -23.03 11.21
C ARG A 381 -16.44 -22.24 12.08
N LEU A 382 -15.82 -21.15 11.54
CA LEU A 382 -14.98 -20.25 12.33
C LEU A 382 -15.83 -19.53 13.37
N GLY A 383 -15.37 -19.58 14.63
CA GLY A 383 -15.97 -18.81 15.72
C GLY A 383 -15.18 -17.53 15.96
N GLY A 384 -15.88 -16.40 16.10
CA GLY A 384 -15.24 -15.12 16.42
C GLY A 384 -14.64 -14.37 15.22
N PRO A 385 -14.06 -13.19 15.47
CA PRO A 385 -13.45 -12.35 14.43
C PRO A 385 -12.09 -12.88 13.99
N VAL A 386 -11.85 -12.95 12.68
CA VAL A 386 -10.64 -13.55 12.08
C VAL A 386 -9.96 -12.60 11.12
N VAL A 387 -8.63 -12.57 11.15
CA VAL A 387 -7.77 -12.00 10.12
C VAL A 387 -7.05 -13.13 9.39
N LEU A 388 -7.20 -13.22 8.09
CA LEU A 388 -6.40 -14.07 7.22
C LEU A 388 -5.37 -13.23 6.48
N THR A 389 -4.13 -13.74 6.36
CA THR A 389 -3.04 -12.98 5.76
C THR A 389 -2.45 -13.65 4.51
N PRO A 390 -3.26 -14.03 3.50
CA PRO A 390 -2.76 -14.75 2.34
C PRO A 390 -1.85 -13.89 1.45
N HIS A 391 -0.78 -14.48 0.91
CA HIS A 391 -0.15 -13.98 -0.30
C HIS A 391 -0.97 -14.41 -1.54
N PRO A 392 -0.73 -13.88 -2.76
CA PRO A 392 -1.57 -14.20 -3.92
C PRO A 392 -1.69 -15.69 -4.24
N GLY A 393 -0.66 -16.49 -3.97
CA GLY A 393 -0.70 -17.94 -4.16
C GLY A 393 -1.62 -18.64 -3.14
N GLU A 394 -1.48 -18.30 -1.85
CA GLU A 394 -2.38 -18.79 -0.77
C GLU A 394 -3.83 -18.36 -1.03
N MET A 395 -4.02 -17.12 -1.47
CA MET A 395 -5.36 -16.63 -1.86
C MET A 395 -5.96 -17.45 -3.00
N ALA A 396 -5.18 -17.76 -4.01
CA ALA A 396 -5.60 -18.62 -5.14
C ALA A 396 -6.00 -20.01 -4.65
N THR A 397 -5.23 -20.61 -3.74
CA THR A 397 -5.53 -21.91 -3.13
C THR A 397 -6.85 -21.88 -2.33
N LEU A 398 -7.02 -20.87 -1.47
CA LEU A 398 -8.23 -20.70 -0.65
C LEU A 398 -9.49 -20.47 -1.48
N THR A 399 -9.36 -19.80 -2.61
CA THR A 399 -10.50 -19.44 -3.48
C THR A 399 -10.79 -20.47 -4.58
N GLY A 400 -9.85 -21.39 -4.82
CA GLY A 400 -9.94 -22.33 -5.95
C GLY A 400 -9.73 -21.66 -7.32
N THR A 401 -9.06 -20.49 -7.36
CA THR A 401 -8.72 -19.74 -8.57
C THR A 401 -7.23 -19.85 -8.88
N SER A 402 -6.74 -19.07 -9.83
CA SER A 402 -5.30 -18.99 -10.14
C SER A 402 -4.66 -17.70 -9.62
N THR A 403 -3.36 -17.74 -9.33
CA THR A 403 -2.60 -16.55 -8.93
C THR A 403 -2.71 -15.39 -9.93
N PRO A 404 -2.65 -15.60 -11.27
CA PRO A 404 -2.90 -14.54 -12.24
C PRO A 404 -4.30 -13.92 -12.15
N GLU A 405 -5.33 -14.70 -11.84
CA GLU A 405 -6.69 -14.17 -11.66
C GLU A 405 -6.78 -13.28 -10.42
N VAL A 406 -6.21 -13.71 -9.29
CA VAL A 406 -6.11 -12.88 -8.08
C VAL A 406 -5.36 -11.57 -8.36
N GLN A 407 -4.24 -11.63 -9.08
CA GLN A 407 -3.40 -10.47 -9.37
C GLN A 407 -4.02 -9.49 -10.36
N ARG A 408 -4.90 -9.96 -11.26
CA ARG A 408 -5.56 -9.11 -12.26
C ARG A 408 -6.50 -8.09 -11.62
N ASP A 409 -7.18 -8.47 -10.53
CA ASP A 409 -8.12 -7.60 -9.83
C ASP A 409 -8.05 -7.85 -8.32
N ARG A 410 -6.95 -7.43 -7.71
CA ARG A 410 -6.65 -7.67 -6.30
C ARG A 410 -7.69 -7.04 -5.38
N ILE A 411 -8.15 -5.82 -5.69
CA ILE A 411 -9.09 -5.07 -4.84
C ILE A 411 -10.43 -5.81 -4.76
N ASN A 412 -11.01 -6.16 -5.90
CA ASN A 412 -12.29 -6.85 -5.92
C ASN A 412 -12.17 -8.29 -5.42
N SER A 413 -11.07 -8.98 -5.71
CA SER A 413 -10.79 -10.31 -5.15
C SER A 413 -10.78 -10.28 -3.62
N ALA A 414 -9.99 -9.40 -3.00
CA ALA A 414 -9.93 -9.28 -1.55
C ALA A 414 -11.29 -8.90 -0.95
N ARG A 415 -11.99 -7.92 -1.53
CA ARG A 415 -13.33 -7.47 -1.09
C ARG A 415 -14.38 -8.57 -1.17
N GLN A 416 -14.45 -9.27 -2.29
CA GLN A 416 -15.43 -10.35 -2.52
C GLN A 416 -15.27 -11.47 -1.50
N TRP A 417 -14.03 -11.95 -1.31
CA TRP A 417 -13.78 -13.09 -0.45
C TRP A 417 -13.83 -12.73 1.03
N SER A 418 -13.43 -11.51 1.41
CA SER A 418 -13.65 -11.02 2.77
C SER A 418 -15.14 -11.03 3.14
N ARG A 419 -16.02 -10.56 2.23
CA ARG A 419 -17.48 -10.63 2.42
C ARG A 419 -17.99 -12.05 2.46
N HIS A 420 -17.56 -12.90 1.52
CA HIS A 420 -18.04 -14.27 1.40
C HIS A 420 -17.68 -15.11 2.63
N TRP A 421 -16.47 -14.94 3.15
CA TRP A 421 -16.00 -15.67 4.33
C TRP A 421 -16.36 -15.00 5.65
N ASN A 422 -16.82 -13.77 5.60
CA ASN A 422 -17.07 -12.92 6.78
C ASN A 422 -15.82 -12.74 7.68
N VAL A 423 -14.64 -12.55 7.07
CA VAL A 423 -13.35 -12.37 7.73
C VAL A 423 -12.60 -11.15 7.19
N THR A 424 -11.69 -10.60 7.96
CA THR A 424 -10.73 -9.61 7.44
C THR A 424 -9.67 -10.33 6.61
N VAL A 425 -9.45 -9.89 5.38
CA VAL A 425 -8.42 -10.44 4.47
C VAL A 425 -7.31 -9.44 4.28
N VAL A 426 -6.07 -9.81 4.61
CA VAL A 426 -4.85 -9.08 4.30
C VAL A 426 -4.18 -9.74 3.09
N LEU A 427 -4.47 -9.25 1.89
CA LEU A 427 -3.86 -9.76 0.66
C LEU A 427 -2.47 -9.16 0.50
N LYS A 428 -1.46 -9.94 0.88
CA LYS A 428 -0.03 -9.56 0.88
C LYS A 428 0.49 -9.20 -0.53
N GLY A 429 1.51 -8.38 -0.60
CA GLY A 429 2.21 -7.95 -1.83
C GLY A 429 2.51 -6.45 -1.82
N ALA A 430 3.07 -5.95 -2.93
CA ALA A 430 3.17 -4.50 -3.14
C ALA A 430 1.78 -3.88 -3.03
N HIS A 431 1.67 -2.76 -2.31
CA HIS A 431 0.38 -2.19 -1.93
C HIS A 431 -0.55 -3.24 -1.31
N THR A 432 -0.11 -3.84 -0.19
CA THR A 432 -0.92 -4.83 0.56
C THR A 432 -2.31 -4.28 0.83
N LEU A 433 -3.33 -5.12 0.61
CA LEU A 433 -4.74 -4.76 0.77
C LEU A 433 -5.30 -5.35 2.06
N ILE A 434 -6.12 -4.57 2.75
CA ILE A 434 -6.90 -5.02 3.91
C ILE A 434 -8.38 -4.86 3.57
N ALA A 435 -9.06 -5.97 3.35
CA ALA A 435 -10.48 -5.99 3.06
C ALA A 435 -11.29 -6.46 4.28
N GLU A 436 -12.30 -5.70 4.63
CA GLU A 436 -13.20 -5.98 5.74
C GLU A 436 -14.55 -6.53 5.23
N PRO A 437 -15.25 -7.38 6.02
CA PRO A 437 -16.55 -7.96 5.61
C PRO A 437 -17.59 -6.92 5.20
N ALA A 438 -17.59 -5.75 5.82
CA ALA A 438 -18.46 -4.62 5.49
C ALA A 438 -18.18 -4.00 4.10
N GLY A 439 -17.07 -4.39 3.45
CA GLY A 439 -16.70 -3.99 2.09
C GLY A 439 -15.72 -2.83 1.99
N LEU A 440 -15.28 -2.27 3.09
CA LEU A 440 -14.16 -1.32 3.12
C LEU A 440 -12.87 -2.06 2.74
N VAL A 441 -12.09 -1.46 1.86
CA VAL A 441 -10.73 -1.93 1.53
C VAL A 441 -9.75 -0.80 1.84
N ARG A 442 -8.69 -1.13 2.58
CA ARG A 442 -7.55 -0.23 2.77
C ARG A 442 -6.35 -0.71 1.97
N ILE A 443 -5.58 0.24 1.46
CA ILE A 443 -4.38 0.00 0.65
C ILE A 443 -3.17 0.53 1.40
N SER A 444 -2.12 -0.26 1.48
CA SER A 444 -0.81 0.17 1.99
C SER A 444 -0.09 1.06 0.97
N PRO A 445 0.54 2.16 1.38
CA PRO A 445 1.33 2.99 0.47
C PRO A 445 2.66 2.36 0.04
N PHE A 446 3.07 1.26 0.66
CA PHE A 446 4.42 0.73 0.51
C PHE A 446 4.58 -0.25 -0.64
N VAL A 447 5.67 -0.04 -1.38
CA VAL A 447 6.23 -0.97 -2.38
C VAL A 447 7.70 -1.16 -2.06
N ASN A 448 8.04 -2.27 -1.40
CA ASN A 448 9.40 -2.53 -0.95
C ASN A 448 9.84 -3.96 -1.33
N PRO A 449 10.70 -4.13 -2.35
CA PRO A 449 11.19 -5.43 -2.77
C PRO A 449 11.96 -6.19 -1.66
N GLY A 450 12.59 -5.48 -0.72
CA GLY A 450 13.29 -6.08 0.43
C GLY A 450 12.36 -6.89 1.35
N LEU A 451 11.05 -6.58 1.34
CA LEU A 451 10.04 -7.35 2.07
C LEU A 451 9.68 -8.70 1.40
N ALA A 452 10.11 -8.93 0.16
CA ALA A 452 9.97 -10.22 -0.51
C ALA A 452 11.05 -11.22 -0.05
N SER A 453 11.20 -11.37 1.27
CA SER A 453 12.17 -12.25 1.93
C SER A 453 11.47 -13.20 2.91
N GLY A 454 12.02 -14.40 3.09
CA GLY A 454 11.44 -15.40 3.98
C GLY A 454 11.31 -14.90 5.44
N GLY A 455 10.15 -15.11 6.06
CA GLY A 455 9.89 -14.75 7.44
C GLY A 455 9.29 -13.35 7.67
N THR A 456 9.27 -12.48 6.65
CA THR A 456 8.66 -11.14 6.78
C THR A 456 7.14 -11.22 6.97
N GLY A 457 6.49 -12.25 6.40
CA GLY A 457 5.08 -12.57 6.63
C GLY A 457 4.81 -12.96 8.10
N ASP A 458 5.67 -13.81 8.69
CA ASP A 458 5.56 -14.20 10.10
C ASP A 458 5.67 -12.98 11.02
N VAL A 459 6.56 -12.03 10.69
CA VAL A 459 6.68 -10.75 11.41
C VAL A 459 5.38 -9.95 11.30
N LEU A 460 4.82 -9.77 10.09
CA LEU A 460 3.57 -9.06 9.88
C LEU A 460 2.43 -9.67 10.71
N THR A 461 2.31 -10.98 10.69
CA THR A 461 1.25 -11.70 11.42
C THR A 461 1.38 -11.52 12.93
N GLY A 462 2.61 -11.56 13.44
CA GLY A 462 2.92 -11.27 14.84
C GLY A 462 2.59 -9.82 15.23
N ILE A 463 2.85 -8.84 14.35
CA ILE A 463 2.48 -7.44 14.57
C ILE A 463 0.95 -7.30 14.68
N ILE A 464 0.20 -7.89 13.75
CA ILE A 464 -1.27 -7.82 13.75
C ILE A 464 -1.83 -8.44 15.03
N ALA A 465 -1.36 -9.63 15.41
CA ALA A 465 -1.78 -10.31 16.64
C ALA A 465 -1.47 -9.47 17.88
N GLY A 466 -0.28 -8.87 17.95
CA GLY A 466 0.13 -8.00 19.06
C GLY A 466 -0.71 -6.72 19.18
N LEU A 467 -1.20 -6.16 18.05
CA LEU A 467 -2.12 -5.01 18.04
C LEU A 467 -3.54 -5.42 18.44
N MET A 468 -4.02 -6.58 17.97
CA MET A 468 -5.32 -7.12 18.37
C MET A 468 -5.37 -7.40 19.88
N ALA A 469 -4.29 -7.95 20.46
CA ALA A 469 -4.18 -8.18 21.90
C ALA A 469 -4.30 -6.88 22.70
N GLN A 470 -3.82 -5.76 22.15
CA GLN A 470 -3.94 -4.43 22.75
C GLN A 470 -5.34 -3.79 22.54
N GLY A 471 -6.32 -4.54 22.04
CA GLY A 471 -7.73 -4.12 21.94
C GLY A 471 -8.13 -3.51 20.59
N LEU A 472 -7.29 -3.55 19.57
CA LEU A 472 -7.70 -3.10 18.23
C LEU A 472 -8.61 -4.13 17.55
N SER A 473 -9.64 -3.64 16.85
CA SER A 473 -10.47 -4.49 16.01
C SER A 473 -9.67 -5.10 14.85
N PRO A 474 -10.06 -6.25 14.29
CA PRO A 474 -9.30 -6.96 13.25
C PRO A 474 -8.88 -6.09 12.07
N GLY A 475 -9.81 -5.32 11.50
CA GLY A 475 -9.52 -4.45 10.33
C GLY A 475 -8.56 -3.31 10.67
N VAL A 476 -8.70 -2.71 11.85
CA VAL A 476 -7.82 -1.63 12.31
C VAL A 476 -6.43 -2.18 12.66
N ALA A 477 -6.36 -3.31 13.37
CA ALA A 477 -5.10 -3.96 13.70
C ALA A 477 -4.33 -4.40 12.44
N ALA A 478 -5.05 -4.95 11.45
CA ALA A 478 -4.46 -5.30 10.17
C ALA A 478 -3.92 -4.07 9.42
N GLY A 479 -4.69 -2.97 9.36
CA GLY A 479 -4.26 -1.72 8.73
C GLY A 479 -3.03 -1.11 9.39
N CYS A 480 -3.05 -0.93 10.72
CA CYS A 480 -1.90 -0.45 11.48
C CYS A 480 -0.71 -1.40 11.38
N GLY A 481 -0.93 -2.71 11.45
CA GLY A 481 0.11 -3.72 11.34
C GLY A 481 0.82 -3.71 10.00
N VAL A 482 0.07 -3.63 8.91
CA VAL A 482 0.62 -3.53 7.55
C VAL A 482 1.39 -2.22 7.38
N TYR A 483 0.90 -1.11 7.94
CA TYR A 483 1.60 0.18 7.87
C TYR A 483 2.94 0.13 8.65
N ILE A 484 2.91 -0.34 9.91
CA ILE A 484 4.12 -0.47 10.75
C ILE A 484 5.15 -1.39 10.08
N HIS A 485 4.71 -2.52 9.56
CA HIS A 485 5.57 -3.48 8.85
C HIS A 485 6.24 -2.85 7.61
N GLY A 486 5.45 -2.14 6.78
CA GLY A 486 5.96 -1.43 5.62
C GLY A 486 6.95 -0.32 5.99
N GLN A 487 6.62 0.50 6.98
CA GLN A 487 7.49 1.59 7.46
C GLN A 487 8.78 1.07 8.08
N ALA A 488 8.73 -0.03 8.84
CA ALA A 488 9.92 -0.70 9.34
C ALA A 488 10.78 -1.23 8.19
N GLY A 489 10.14 -1.79 7.16
CA GLY A 489 10.82 -2.24 5.93
C GLY A 489 11.54 -1.10 5.21
N GLU A 490 10.92 0.08 5.10
CA GLU A 490 11.57 1.26 4.51
C GLU A 490 12.77 1.73 5.36
N ALA A 491 12.65 1.71 6.68
CA ALA A 491 13.77 2.05 7.57
C ALA A 491 14.95 1.06 7.42
N VAL A 492 14.66 -0.23 7.24
CA VAL A 492 15.68 -1.25 6.94
C VAL A 492 16.30 -1.00 5.57
N ARG A 493 15.48 -0.76 4.52
CA ARG A 493 15.95 -0.48 3.16
C ARG A 493 16.87 0.72 3.10
N MET A 494 16.54 1.81 3.79
CA MET A 494 17.39 3.01 3.86
C MET A 494 18.73 2.75 4.53
N ARG A 495 18.80 1.80 5.48
CA ARG A 495 20.03 1.47 6.21
C ARG A 495 20.91 0.44 5.51
N ILE A 496 20.30 -0.61 4.94
CA ILE A 496 21.01 -1.80 4.45
C ILE A 496 20.95 -1.87 2.91
N GLY A 497 19.90 -1.33 2.27
CA GLY A 497 19.59 -1.48 0.85
C GLY A 497 18.48 -2.51 0.60
N ASP A 498 18.21 -2.76 -0.68
CA ASP A 498 17.13 -3.67 -1.12
C ASP A 498 17.53 -5.15 -1.03
N THR A 499 18.81 -5.45 -0.86
CA THR A 499 19.34 -6.81 -0.91
C THR A 499 20.04 -7.16 0.39
N GLY A 500 19.77 -8.37 0.92
CA GLY A 500 20.42 -8.90 2.12
C GLY A 500 19.73 -8.55 3.45
N SER A 501 18.63 -7.78 3.42
CA SER A 501 17.78 -7.60 4.60
C SER A 501 17.04 -8.90 4.96
N ILE A 502 16.89 -9.15 6.26
CA ILE A 502 16.23 -10.34 6.80
C ILE A 502 15.09 -9.95 7.74
N ALA A 503 14.18 -10.88 8.00
CA ALA A 503 13.00 -10.62 8.83
C ALA A 503 13.32 -10.12 10.25
N SER A 504 14.44 -10.53 10.85
CA SER A 504 14.88 -10.04 12.16
C SER A 504 15.28 -8.57 12.15
N ASP A 505 15.78 -8.02 11.05
CA ASP A 505 16.06 -6.58 10.93
C ASP A 505 14.78 -5.74 11.11
N LEU A 506 13.64 -6.25 10.58
CA LEU A 506 12.33 -5.62 10.76
C LEU A 506 11.93 -5.59 12.25
N ILE A 507 12.07 -6.75 12.94
CA ILE A 507 11.71 -6.88 14.36
C ILE A 507 12.48 -5.87 15.21
N GLU A 508 13.76 -5.66 14.93
CA GLU A 508 14.59 -4.69 15.64
C GLU A 508 14.09 -3.25 15.45
N ARG A 509 13.51 -2.94 14.29
CA ARG A 509 13.00 -1.60 13.96
C ARG A 509 11.60 -1.32 14.49
N LEU A 510 10.80 -2.33 14.84
CA LEU A 510 9.40 -2.14 15.25
C LEU A 510 9.24 -1.12 16.40
N PRO A 511 9.99 -1.17 17.52
CA PRO A 511 9.79 -0.21 18.61
C PRO A 511 10.09 1.24 18.20
N GLU A 512 11.12 1.46 17.38
CA GLU A 512 11.48 2.78 16.88
C GLU A 512 10.41 3.31 15.90
N THR A 513 9.95 2.45 14.97
CA THR A 513 8.89 2.78 14.02
C THR A 513 7.60 3.19 14.74
N ILE A 514 7.18 2.43 15.74
CA ILE A 514 5.98 2.75 16.53
C ILE A 514 6.17 4.05 17.32
N ARG A 515 7.34 4.26 17.92
CA ARG A 515 7.67 5.50 18.63
C ARG A 515 7.59 6.71 17.71
N ASP A 516 8.17 6.61 16.51
CA ASP A 516 8.26 7.73 15.59
C ASP A 516 6.89 8.05 14.95
N LEU A 517 6.06 7.03 14.70
CA LEU A 517 4.66 7.22 14.30
C LEU A 517 3.82 7.94 15.37
N LYS A 518 4.11 7.76 16.66
CA LYS A 518 3.38 8.43 17.75
C LYS A 518 3.80 9.88 17.97
N ARG A 519 4.90 10.32 17.38
CA ARG A 519 5.32 11.72 17.45
C ARG A 519 4.44 12.57 16.53
N PRO A 520 4.02 13.77 16.98
CA PRO A 520 3.22 14.70 16.19
C PRO A 520 3.96 15.22 14.95
#